data_d2d146a3c4d541a6679d3ee614079b52
#
_entry.id   d2d146a3c4d541a6679d3ee614079b52
#
_cell.length_a   1.000
_cell.length_b   1.000
_cell.length_c   1.000
_cell.angle_alpha   90.00
_cell.angle_beta   90.00
_cell.angle_gamma   90.00
#
_symmetry.space_group_name_H-M   'P 1'
#
loop_
_entity.id
_entity.type
_entity.pdbx_description
1 polymer ?
#
loop_
_entity_poly.entity_id
_entity_poly.type
_entity_poly.pdbx_seq_one_letter_code
_entity_poly.pdbx_strand_id
1 'polypeptide(L)'
;MHNCAYNGGVGCEWDPAKAQANYKKHGVRFADAETALSDEQALTIRDPSSADEERWVTVGLDALGQVLVVVYAWRGETVRLISARKATPREREQYEEQYET
;
A
#
# COMPACT_ATOMS: atom_id res chain seq x y z
N MET A 1 -7.94 5.13 15.71
CA MET A 1 -7.49 5.09 14.32
C MET A 1 -6.67 6.30 13.96
N HIS A 2 -5.66 6.08 13.15
CA HIS A 2 -4.84 7.16 12.64
C HIS A 2 -5.39 7.62 11.29
N ASN A 3 -5.54 8.94 11.12
CA ASN A 3 -5.97 9.54 9.87
C ASN A 3 -4.88 10.45 9.34
N CYS A 4 -4.61 10.35 8.04
CA CYS A 4 -3.64 11.19 7.38
C CYS A 4 -4.10 11.50 5.96
N ALA A 5 -3.57 12.56 5.39
CA ALA A 5 -3.84 12.92 4.02
C ALA A 5 -2.56 12.77 3.21
N TYR A 6 -2.69 12.34 1.97
CA TYR A 6 -1.56 12.26 1.08
C TYR A 6 -1.92 12.84 -0.28
N ASN A 7 -0.98 12.76 -1.21
CA ASN A 7 -1.08 13.36 -2.52
C ASN A 7 -2.43 13.04 -3.19
N GLY A 8 -3.09 14.05 -3.74
CA GLY A 8 -4.38 13.90 -4.38
C GLY A 8 -5.57 14.20 -3.47
N GLY A 9 -5.32 14.58 -2.22
CA GLY A 9 -6.38 14.93 -1.28
C GLY A 9 -7.14 13.73 -0.72
N VAL A 10 -6.65 12.52 -0.94
CA VAL A 10 -7.29 11.30 -0.43
C VAL A 10 -6.80 11.05 0.99
N GLY A 11 -7.73 10.81 1.91
CA GLY A 11 -7.40 10.44 3.29
C GLY A 11 -6.98 8.99 3.39
N CYS A 12 -6.17 8.71 4.41
CA CYS A 12 -5.68 7.38 4.68
C CYS A 12 -5.84 7.11 6.18
N GLU A 13 -6.31 5.93 6.54
CA GLU A 13 -6.49 5.57 7.94
C GLU A 13 -6.04 4.15 8.21
N TRP A 14 -5.72 3.87 9.47
CA TRP A 14 -5.41 2.52 9.90
C TRP A 14 -5.60 2.38 11.40
N ASP A 15 -5.74 1.13 11.84
CA ASP A 15 -5.80 0.76 13.24
C ASP A 15 -4.36 0.66 13.78
N PRO A 16 -3.98 1.40 14.84
CA PRO A 16 -2.62 1.33 15.39
C PRO A 16 -2.18 -0.07 15.79
N ALA A 17 -3.10 -0.90 16.31
CA ALA A 17 -2.75 -2.26 16.68
C ALA A 17 -2.40 -3.11 15.47
N LYS A 18 -3.13 -2.92 14.36
CA LYS A 18 -2.83 -3.63 13.11
C LYS A 18 -1.53 -3.12 12.50
N ALA A 19 -1.26 -1.83 12.60
CA ALA A 19 0.00 -1.27 12.13
C ALA A 19 1.19 -1.87 12.85
N GLN A 20 1.07 -2.02 14.17
CA GLN A 20 2.12 -2.62 14.98
C GLN A 20 2.33 -4.09 14.64
N ALA A 21 1.24 -4.85 14.48
CA ALA A 21 1.31 -6.25 14.09
C ALA A 21 1.94 -6.41 12.70
N ASN A 22 1.59 -5.53 11.77
CA ASN A 22 2.17 -5.53 10.44
C ASN A 22 3.67 -5.27 10.48
N TYR A 23 4.09 -4.32 11.31
CA TYR A 23 5.51 -4.02 11.44
C TYR A 23 6.29 -5.21 12.00
N LYS A 24 5.74 -5.89 13.00
CA LYS A 24 6.37 -7.08 13.57
C LYS A 24 6.48 -8.20 12.55
N LYS A 25 5.47 -8.37 11.71
CA LYS A 25 5.42 -9.46 10.74
C LYS A 25 6.26 -9.18 9.49
N HIS A 26 6.20 -7.97 8.98
CA HIS A 26 6.79 -7.64 7.69
C HIS A 26 7.92 -6.61 7.74
N GLY A 27 8.11 -5.93 8.86
CA GLY A 27 9.12 -4.90 8.99
C GLY A 27 8.79 -3.62 8.24
N VAL A 28 7.54 -3.42 7.88
CA VAL A 28 7.09 -2.25 7.12
C VAL A 28 6.08 -1.46 7.94
N ARG A 29 6.29 -0.16 8.03
CA ARG A 29 5.39 0.74 8.73
C ARG A 29 4.30 1.22 7.79
N PHE A 30 3.08 1.37 8.33
CA PHE A 30 1.97 1.89 7.53
C PHE A 30 2.21 3.33 7.07
N ALA A 31 2.97 4.12 7.83
CA ALA A 31 3.34 5.45 7.39
C ALA A 31 4.17 5.42 6.09
N ASP A 32 5.03 4.43 5.93
CA ASP A 32 5.80 4.24 4.71
C ASP A 32 4.91 3.71 3.58
N ALA A 33 3.98 2.83 3.91
CA ALA A 33 3.02 2.31 2.92
C ALA A 33 2.19 3.44 2.32
N GLU A 34 1.82 4.43 3.12
CA GLU A 34 1.10 5.59 2.64
C GLU A 34 1.87 6.32 1.55
N THR A 35 3.19 6.45 1.72
CA THR A 35 4.01 7.12 0.69
C THR A 35 4.06 6.32 -0.60
N ALA A 36 4.02 4.98 -0.50
CA ALA A 36 3.98 4.12 -1.68
C ALA A 36 2.67 4.31 -2.47
N LEU A 37 1.57 4.57 -1.78
CA LEU A 37 0.29 4.84 -2.44
C LEU A 37 0.29 6.17 -3.21
N SER A 38 1.21 7.06 -2.88
CA SER A 38 1.35 8.35 -3.56
C SER A 38 2.29 8.29 -4.77
N ASP A 39 2.89 7.15 -5.02
CA ASP A 39 3.79 6.96 -6.15
C ASP A 39 2.98 6.99 -7.46
N GLU A 40 3.30 7.94 -8.34
CA GLU A 40 2.61 8.09 -9.61
C GLU A 40 2.82 6.91 -10.55
N GLN A 41 3.86 6.13 -10.32
CA GLN A 41 4.17 4.95 -11.14
C GLN A 41 3.64 3.66 -10.53
N ALA A 42 2.89 3.75 -9.44
CA ALA A 42 2.38 2.57 -8.76
C ALA A 42 1.42 1.77 -9.65
N LEU A 43 1.49 0.45 -9.51
CA LEU A 43 0.60 -0.48 -10.19
C LEU A 43 -0.48 -0.91 -9.22
N THR A 44 -1.74 -0.75 -9.61
CA THR A 44 -2.86 -1.08 -8.73
C THR A 44 -3.79 -2.09 -9.41
N ILE A 45 -4.12 -3.15 -8.68
CA ILE A 45 -5.08 -4.15 -9.14
C ILE A 45 -6.07 -4.44 -8.02
N ARG A 46 -7.20 -5.00 -8.38
CA ARG A 46 -8.17 -5.47 -7.41
C ARG A 46 -7.71 -6.83 -6.90
N ASP A 47 -7.81 -7.05 -5.59
CA ASP A 47 -7.43 -8.32 -4.98
C ASP A 47 -8.52 -9.37 -5.28
N PRO A 48 -8.23 -10.37 -6.11
CA PRO A 48 -9.24 -11.37 -6.48
C PRO A 48 -9.60 -12.31 -5.34
N SER A 49 -8.80 -12.36 -4.29
CA SER A 49 -9.06 -13.25 -3.15
C SER A 49 -9.98 -12.63 -2.10
N SER A 50 -10.32 -11.35 -2.24
CA SER A 50 -11.21 -10.70 -1.28
C SER A 50 -12.65 -11.19 -1.47
N ALA A 51 -13.25 -11.72 -0.40
CA ALA A 51 -14.59 -12.31 -0.47
C ALA A 51 -15.67 -11.37 0.08
N ASP A 52 -15.36 -10.66 1.17
CA ASP A 52 -16.38 -9.89 1.90
C ASP A 52 -16.35 -8.40 1.60
N GLU A 53 -15.21 -7.86 1.22
CA GLU A 53 -15.11 -6.46 0.84
C GLU A 53 -14.09 -6.35 -0.29
N GLU A 54 -14.26 -5.33 -1.12
CA GLU A 54 -13.31 -5.09 -2.18
C GLU A 54 -11.99 -4.63 -1.60
N ARG A 55 -10.95 -5.39 -1.86
CA ARG A 55 -9.59 -5.03 -1.49
C ARG A 55 -8.79 -4.73 -2.73
N TRP A 56 -7.88 -3.80 -2.58
CA TRP A 56 -7.01 -3.37 -3.66
C TRP A 56 -5.57 -3.62 -3.27
N VAL A 57 -4.75 -3.91 -4.26
CA VAL A 57 -3.32 -4.14 -4.05
C VAL A 57 -2.57 -3.14 -4.91
N THR A 58 -1.71 -2.36 -4.28
CA THR A 58 -0.86 -1.41 -4.98
C THR A 58 0.60 -1.77 -4.75
N VAL A 59 1.35 -1.86 -5.83
CA VAL A 59 2.81 -2.03 -5.79
C VAL A 59 3.41 -0.68 -6.13
N GLY A 60 4.11 -0.08 -5.18
CA GLY A 60 4.64 1.26 -5.34
C GLY A 60 5.90 1.50 -4.56
N LEU A 61 6.62 2.55 -4.92
CA LEU A 61 7.87 2.96 -4.29
C LEU A 61 7.56 3.89 -3.13
N ASP A 62 8.06 3.54 -1.93
CA ASP A 62 7.87 4.40 -0.76
C ASP A 62 8.93 5.51 -0.71
N ALA A 63 8.83 6.37 0.30
CA ALA A 63 9.75 7.51 0.46
C ALA A 63 11.17 7.06 0.80
N LEU A 64 11.36 5.82 1.24
CA LEU A 64 12.67 5.27 1.58
C LEU A 64 13.33 4.56 0.40
N GLY A 65 12.69 4.54 -0.76
CA GLY A 65 13.23 3.89 -1.94
C GLY A 65 12.97 2.39 -2.00
N GLN A 66 12.00 1.89 -1.23
CA GLN A 66 11.63 0.48 -1.21
C GLN A 66 10.36 0.27 -2.01
N VAL A 67 10.30 -0.80 -2.79
CA VAL A 67 9.06 -1.19 -3.47
C VAL A 67 8.23 -2.01 -2.49
N LEU A 68 7.03 -1.52 -2.22
CA LEU A 68 6.11 -2.15 -1.26
C LEU A 68 4.87 -2.67 -1.96
N VAL A 69 4.28 -3.72 -1.37
CA VAL A 69 2.97 -4.23 -1.77
C VAL A 69 2.01 -3.85 -0.65
N VAL A 70 1.06 -2.99 -0.96
CA VAL A 70 0.12 -2.45 0.01
C VAL A 70 -1.28 -2.94 -0.30
N VAL A 71 -1.94 -3.55 0.69
CA VAL A 71 -3.33 -4.01 0.58
C VAL A 71 -4.20 -3.06 1.37
N TYR A 72 -5.28 -2.61 0.76
CA TYR A 72 -6.18 -1.65 1.37
C TYR A 72 -7.60 -1.81 0.84
N ALA A 73 -8.53 -1.12 1.50
CA ALA A 73 -9.91 -1.05 1.06
C ALA A 73 -10.36 0.41 1.09
N TRP A 74 -11.36 0.75 0.29
CA TRP A 74 -11.93 2.08 0.29
C TRP A 74 -13.09 2.13 1.29
N ARG A 75 -13.13 3.20 2.07
CA ARG A 75 -14.25 3.53 2.94
C ARG A 75 -14.70 4.93 2.58
N GLY A 76 -15.69 5.01 1.66
CA GLY A 76 -16.06 6.27 1.08
C GLY A 76 -14.89 6.82 0.28
N GLU A 77 -14.40 7.99 0.65
CA GLU A 77 -13.24 8.61 0.00
C GLU A 77 -11.92 8.35 0.75
N THR A 78 -11.97 7.54 1.79
CA THR A 78 -10.81 7.27 2.64
C THR A 78 -10.27 5.87 2.37
N VAL A 79 -8.95 5.76 2.26
CA VAL A 79 -8.27 4.48 2.13
C VAL A 79 -8.00 3.93 3.53
N ARG A 80 -8.38 2.68 3.74
CA ARG A 80 -8.08 1.97 4.98
C ARG A 80 -7.00 0.94 4.71
N LEU A 81 -5.83 1.12 5.33
CA LEU A 81 -4.72 0.20 5.16
C LEU A 81 -4.96 -1.11 5.89
N ILE A 82 -4.69 -2.22 5.22
CA ILE A 82 -4.88 -3.56 5.76
C ILE A 82 -3.54 -4.23 6.02
N SER A 83 -2.63 -4.20 5.04
CA SER A 83 -1.29 -4.76 5.21
C SER A 83 -0.30 -4.10 4.25
N ALA A 84 0.98 -4.20 4.59
CA ALA A 84 2.04 -3.72 3.74
C ALA A 84 3.27 -4.59 3.93
N ARG A 85 3.90 -4.99 2.85
CA ARG A 85 5.11 -5.81 2.87
C ARG A 85 6.04 -5.38 1.75
N LYS A 86 7.28 -5.81 1.85
CA LYS A 86 8.23 -5.55 0.77
C LYS A 86 7.90 -6.43 -0.44
N ALA A 87 8.09 -5.90 -1.61
CA ALA A 87 7.87 -6.64 -2.84
C ALA A 87 8.89 -7.77 -2.97
N THR A 88 8.45 -8.90 -3.55
CA THR A 88 9.38 -9.95 -3.94
C THR A 88 10.21 -9.45 -5.13
N PRO A 89 11.35 -10.11 -5.45
CA PRO A 89 12.13 -9.72 -6.62
C PRO A 89 11.32 -9.70 -7.91
N ARG A 90 10.40 -10.65 -8.07
CA ARG A 90 9.55 -10.71 -9.26
C ARG A 90 8.57 -9.55 -9.32
N GLU A 91 7.96 -9.22 -8.17
CA GLU A 91 7.05 -8.08 -8.09
C GLU A 91 7.77 -6.78 -8.38
N ARG A 92 9.00 -6.65 -7.87
CA ARG A 92 9.82 -5.48 -8.12
C ARG A 92 10.17 -5.36 -9.60
N GLU A 93 10.50 -6.48 -10.25
CA GLU A 93 10.75 -6.48 -11.68
C GLU A 93 9.54 -5.97 -12.47
N GLN A 94 8.34 -6.45 -12.13
CA GLN A 94 7.12 -6.01 -12.78
C GLN A 94 6.89 -4.51 -12.61
N TYR A 95 7.19 -4.00 -11.42
CA TYR A 95 7.09 -2.57 -11.15
C TYR A 95 8.11 -1.79 -12.00
N GLU A 96 9.34 -2.27 -12.05
CA GLU A 96 10.43 -1.59 -12.76
C GLU A 96 10.28 -1.64 -14.28
N GLU A 97 9.66 -2.68 -14.83
CA GLU A 97 9.46 -2.83 -16.26
C GLU A 97 8.70 -1.66 -16.89
N GLN A 98 7.80 -1.05 -16.16
CA GLN A 98 7.03 0.06 -16.70
C GLN A 98 7.88 1.29 -17.01
N TYR A 99 9.06 1.41 -16.42
CA TYR A 99 9.97 2.51 -16.69
C TYR A 99 10.73 2.33 -17.99
N GLU A 100 10.78 1.12 -18.51
CA GLU A 100 11.54 0.80 -19.70
C GLU A 100 10.76 0.88 -21.00
N THR A 101 9.49 1.17 -20.91
CA THR A 101 8.62 1.24 -22.10
C THR A 101 8.49 2.65 -22.68
#